data_fe58666c79527ca2a7fc3b0a2c3faab2
#
_entry.id   fe58666c79527ca2a7fc3b0a2c3faab2
#
_cell.length_a   1.000
_cell.length_b   1.000
_cell.length_c   1.000
_cell.angle_alpha   90.00
_cell.angle_beta   90.00
_cell.angle_gamma   90.00
#
_symmetry.space_group_name_H-M   'P 1'
#
loop_
_entity.id
_entity.type
_entity.pdbx_description
1 polymer ?
#
loop_
_entity_poly.entity_id
_entity_poly.type
_entity_poly.pdbx_seq_one_letter_code
_entity_poly.pdbx_strand_id
1 'polypeptide(L)'
;MNINKFIPIFLFPIASLSQINSDKYMIDEDGITIEKIDKSNQDDNKYNVDNKIYIVGKTFTYSYYHQNSEGKKLLIAKGEEIKKENYSVFDWKFIEAEKQNDETVKKIILKPVTQNPFKEDISDYTQTVISYEYLMNNNRSSIMETTGVIENEMNVWMHPPRSQYFEILELNPFPYIKAPYKIGTKWNWKLKIGDHWADKRWLEWKGGIENVYEYEIADKKKIVTKLGNLECYIVKAKAKSRIGTTELISYFNPDFGFVKLEYKNIDGSQTVLDLEKKE
;
A
#
# COMPACT_ATOMS: atom_id res chain seq x y z
N MET A 1 -42.48 44.76 -28.49
CA MET A 1 -42.50 43.72 -27.44
C MET A 1 -41.14 43.05 -27.45
N ASN A 2 -40.20 43.59 -26.63
CA ASN A 2 -38.81 43.12 -26.60
C ASN A 2 -38.68 41.99 -25.57
N ILE A 3 -38.34 40.80 -26.02
CA ILE A 3 -38.08 39.62 -25.20
C ILE A 3 -36.58 39.60 -24.89
N ASN A 4 -36.21 40.02 -23.68
CA ASN A 4 -34.85 39.84 -23.15
C ASN A 4 -34.64 38.36 -22.87
N LYS A 5 -33.73 37.71 -23.66
CA LYS A 5 -33.24 36.38 -23.39
C LYS A 5 -32.16 36.48 -22.33
N PHE A 6 -32.48 36.04 -21.10
CA PHE A 6 -31.50 35.75 -20.08
C PHE A 6 -30.75 34.47 -20.48
N ILE A 7 -29.45 34.56 -20.69
CA ILE A 7 -28.54 33.42 -20.83
C ILE A 7 -27.98 33.16 -19.43
N PRO A 8 -28.25 32.01 -18.79
CA PRO A 8 -27.58 31.67 -17.53
C PRO A 8 -26.10 31.35 -17.80
N ILE A 9 -25.23 32.15 -17.25
CA ILE A 9 -23.78 31.84 -17.20
C ILE A 9 -23.58 30.76 -16.16
N PHE A 10 -23.37 29.52 -16.59
CA PHE A 10 -22.89 28.45 -15.73
C PHE A 10 -21.42 28.72 -15.40
N LEU A 11 -21.15 29.25 -14.22
CA LEU A 11 -19.85 29.26 -13.60
C LEU A 11 -19.50 27.82 -13.19
N PHE A 12 -18.74 27.13 -14.03
CA PHE A 12 -18.08 25.90 -13.60
C PHE A 12 -17.06 26.29 -12.51
N PRO A 13 -17.07 25.63 -11.33
CA PRO A 13 -16.01 25.80 -10.37
C PRO A 13 -14.72 25.31 -11.03
N ILE A 14 -13.80 26.23 -11.28
CA ILE A 14 -12.42 25.89 -11.64
C ILE A 14 -11.87 25.17 -10.41
N ALA A 15 -11.80 23.83 -10.48
CA ALA A 15 -11.04 23.08 -9.52
C ALA A 15 -9.62 23.63 -9.56
N SER A 16 -9.18 24.25 -8.47
CA SER A 16 -7.78 24.65 -8.28
C SER A 16 -6.97 23.36 -8.25
N LEU A 17 -6.48 22.94 -9.42
CA LEU A 17 -5.34 22.06 -9.51
C LEU A 17 -4.23 22.78 -8.78
N SER A 18 -3.81 22.28 -7.63
CA SER A 18 -2.56 22.70 -7.01
C SER A 18 -1.50 22.51 -8.10
N GLN A 19 -0.94 23.63 -8.60
CA GLN A 19 0.14 23.56 -9.58
C GLN A 19 1.25 22.70 -8.94
N ILE A 20 1.52 21.55 -9.55
CA ILE A 20 2.70 20.76 -9.20
C ILE A 20 3.87 21.70 -9.38
N ASN A 21 4.67 21.91 -8.33
CA ASN A 21 5.90 22.67 -8.44
C ASN A 21 6.83 21.91 -9.38
N SER A 22 6.79 22.27 -10.66
CA SER A 22 7.52 21.58 -11.75
C SER A 22 9.05 21.65 -11.57
N ASP A 23 9.55 22.47 -10.69
CA ASP A 23 10.98 22.53 -10.37
C ASP A 23 11.40 21.45 -9.37
N LYS A 24 10.51 21.07 -8.46
CA LYS A 24 10.78 20.09 -7.40
C LYS A 24 10.25 18.68 -7.71
N TYR A 25 9.13 18.57 -8.42
CA TYR A 25 8.44 17.30 -8.65
C TYR A 25 8.28 16.98 -10.13
N MET A 26 8.10 15.68 -10.41
CA MET A 26 7.71 15.14 -11.72
C MET A 26 6.67 14.04 -11.53
N ILE A 27 6.04 13.62 -12.61
CA ILE A 27 5.18 12.44 -12.64
C ILE A 27 6.04 11.29 -13.17
N ASP A 28 6.05 10.16 -12.46
CA ASP A 28 6.72 8.94 -12.92
C ASP A 28 5.89 8.20 -13.98
N GLU A 29 6.40 7.08 -14.47
CA GLU A 29 5.74 6.26 -15.49
C GLU A 29 4.42 5.65 -15.02
N ASP A 30 4.27 5.45 -13.72
CA ASP A 30 3.04 4.94 -13.09
C ASP A 30 2.03 6.05 -12.77
N GLY A 31 2.37 7.33 -13.01
CA GLY A 31 1.50 8.48 -12.78
C GLY A 31 1.48 8.97 -11.33
N ILE A 32 2.48 8.62 -10.54
CA ILE A 32 2.65 9.08 -9.16
C ILE A 32 3.58 10.30 -9.15
N THR A 33 3.31 11.26 -8.29
CA THR A 33 4.18 12.42 -8.14
C THR A 33 5.39 12.06 -7.30
N ILE A 34 6.58 12.20 -7.89
CA ILE A 34 7.87 11.91 -7.26
C ILE A 34 8.75 13.14 -7.22
N GLU A 35 9.77 13.14 -6.40
CA GLU A 35 10.80 14.18 -6.38
C GLU A 35 11.67 14.12 -7.65
N LYS A 36 12.05 15.28 -8.17
CA LYS A 36 13.13 15.35 -9.16
C LYS A 36 14.46 15.18 -8.46
N ILE A 37 15.26 14.25 -8.96
CA ILE A 37 16.56 13.95 -8.38
C ILE A 37 17.67 14.74 -9.01
N ASP A 38 18.54 15.26 -8.15
CA ASP A 38 19.87 15.66 -8.53
C ASP A 38 20.71 14.41 -8.84
N LYS A 39 21.05 14.20 -10.12
CA LYS A 39 21.88 13.08 -10.58
C LYS A 39 23.29 13.07 -9.98
N SER A 40 23.75 14.18 -9.41
CA SER A 40 25.00 14.26 -8.68
C SER A 40 24.93 13.64 -7.28
N ASN A 41 23.74 13.41 -6.74
CA ASN A 41 23.54 12.75 -5.47
C ASN A 41 23.91 11.27 -5.58
N GLN A 42 24.92 10.85 -4.82
CA GLN A 42 25.42 9.46 -4.78
C GLN A 42 24.71 8.59 -3.73
N ASP A 43 23.73 9.13 -3.01
CA ASP A 43 22.96 8.37 -2.04
C ASP A 43 22.14 7.28 -2.77
N ASP A 44 22.25 6.05 -2.33
CA ASP A 44 21.54 4.91 -2.90
C ASP A 44 20.02 5.03 -2.74
N ASN A 45 19.57 5.67 -1.68
CA ASN A 45 18.14 5.86 -1.37
C ASN A 45 17.76 7.35 -1.44
N LYS A 46 17.99 7.96 -2.59
CA LYS A 46 17.94 9.40 -2.81
C LYS A 46 16.53 10.02 -2.90
N TYR A 47 15.47 9.19 -2.98
CA TYR A 47 14.08 9.65 -3.00
C TYR A 47 13.45 9.70 -1.60
N ASN A 48 14.17 10.22 -0.61
CA ASN A 48 13.74 10.30 0.77
C ASN A 48 13.86 11.70 1.39
N VAL A 49 14.21 12.71 0.60
CA VAL A 49 14.53 14.06 1.11
C VAL A 49 13.33 14.71 1.76
N ASP A 50 12.13 14.52 1.20
CA ASP A 50 10.89 15.08 1.73
C ASP A 50 10.17 14.16 2.73
N ASN A 51 10.72 12.98 3.02
CA ASN A 51 10.10 12.04 3.95
C ASN A 51 10.07 12.61 5.38
N LYS A 52 8.93 12.47 6.03
CA LYS A 52 8.68 12.84 7.44
C LYS A 52 8.25 11.65 8.26
N ILE A 53 7.58 10.69 7.64
CA ILE A 53 6.99 9.51 8.25
C ILE A 53 7.89 8.31 8.05
N TYR A 54 8.18 7.97 6.77
CA TYR A 54 8.95 6.78 6.38
C TYR A 54 10.43 7.13 6.20
N ILE A 55 11.09 7.48 7.31
CA ILE A 55 12.51 7.83 7.35
C ILE A 55 13.35 6.69 7.92
N VAL A 56 14.57 6.56 7.46
CA VAL A 56 15.54 5.58 7.95
C VAL A 56 15.70 5.67 9.46
N GLY A 57 15.74 4.50 10.12
CA GLY A 57 15.79 4.40 11.59
C GLY A 57 14.42 4.30 12.26
N LYS A 58 13.32 4.51 11.52
CA LYS A 58 11.98 4.25 12.02
C LYS A 58 11.55 2.82 11.76
N THR A 59 10.75 2.29 12.68
CA THR A 59 10.16 0.94 12.59
C THR A 59 8.67 1.03 12.82
N PHE A 60 7.89 0.39 11.95
CA PHE A 60 6.44 0.34 12.03
C PHE A 60 6.03 -1.12 12.22
N THR A 61 5.40 -1.44 13.34
CA THR A 61 4.95 -2.79 13.67
C THR A 61 3.44 -2.90 13.49
N TYR A 62 3.00 -3.74 12.57
CA TYR A 62 1.61 -4.02 12.30
C TYR A 62 1.21 -5.38 12.84
N SER A 63 0.07 -5.47 13.52
CA SER A 63 -0.69 -6.71 13.59
C SER A 63 -1.52 -6.87 12.32
N TYR A 64 -1.90 -8.09 12.02
CA TYR A 64 -2.77 -8.38 10.89
C TYR A 64 -3.69 -9.56 11.19
N TYR A 65 -4.72 -9.69 10.42
CA TYR A 65 -5.47 -10.93 10.26
C TYR A 65 -6.09 -10.98 8.87
N HIS A 66 -6.31 -12.19 8.44
CA HIS A 66 -7.14 -12.51 7.30
C HIS A 66 -8.50 -12.99 7.82
N GLN A 67 -9.58 -12.55 7.19
CA GLN A 67 -10.94 -13.02 7.51
C GLN A 67 -11.55 -13.65 6.29
N ASN A 68 -11.86 -14.96 6.38
CA ASN A 68 -12.48 -15.67 5.28
C ASN A 68 -13.99 -15.34 5.15
N SER A 69 -14.65 -15.90 4.13
CA SER A 69 -16.08 -15.68 3.88
C SER A 69 -17.02 -16.14 5.01
N GLU A 70 -16.55 -17.03 5.89
CA GLU A 70 -17.28 -17.48 7.09
C GLU A 70 -17.09 -16.56 8.29
N GLY A 71 -16.29 -15.49 8.15
CA GLY A 71 -15.98 -14.56 9.23
C GLY A 71 -14.89 -15.01 10.20
N LYS A 72 -14.23 -16.14 9.94
CA LYS A 72 -13.14 -16.67 10.77
C LYS A 72 -11.88 -15.84 10.57
N LYS A 73 -11.22 -15.47 11.67
CA LYS A 73 -9.92 -14.82 11.65
C LYS A 73 -8.80 -15.85 11.58
N LEU A 74 -7.95 -15.66 10.59
CA LEU A 74 -6.85 -16.56 10.24
C LEU A 74 -5.55 -15.78 10.26
N LEU A 75 -4.47 -16.48 10.59
CA LEU A 75 -3.09 -16.00 10.50
C LEU A 75 -2.30 -16.89 9.54
N ILE A 76 -1.21 -16.37 9.01
CA ILE A 76 -0.30 -17.14 8.17
C ILE A 76 0.67 -17.91 9.09
N ALA A 77 0.87 -19.17 8.78
CA ALA A 77 1.87 -20.01 9.41
C ALA A 77 2.71 -20.71 8.36
N LYS A 78 3.89 -21.17 8.76
CA LYS A 78 4.74 -22.03 7.96
C LYS A 78 3.97 -23.29 7.55
N GLY A 79 3.97 -23.58 6.26
CA GLY A 79 3.34 -24.75 5.66
C GLY A 79 4.31 -25.91 5.49
N GLU A 80 4.12 -26.68 4.42
CA GLU A 80 4.93 -27.82 4.11
C GLU A 80 6.31 -27.44 3.55
N GLU A 81 7.30 -28.28 3.80
CA GLU A 81 8.63 -28.14 3.21
C GLU A 81 8.57 -28.62 1.75
N ILE A 82 8.97 -27.73 0.84
CA ILE A 82 9.13 -28.05 -0.58
C ILE A 82 10.62 -28.18 -0.86
N LYS A 83 11.07 -29.42 -1.01
CA LYS A 83 12.47 -29.71 -1.34
C LYS A 83 12.76 -29.37 -2.80
N LYS A 84 13.80 -28.59 -3.02
CA LYS A 84 14.44 -28.31 -4.31
C LYS A 84 15.78 -29.06 -4.36
N GLU A 85 16.39 -29.10 -5.53
CA GLU A 85 17.61 -29.84 -5.76
C GLU A 85 18.75 -29.46 -4.79
N ASN A 86 18.94 -28.17 -4.49
CA ASN A 86 20.03 -27.66 -3.66
C ASN A 86 19.57 -26.90 -2.40
N TYR A 87 18.27 -26.73 -2.19
CA TYR A 87 17.70 -26.01 -1.03
C TYR A 87 16.26 -26.44 -0.77
N SER A 88 15.75 -26.08 0.41
CA SER A 88 14.33 -26.23 0.73
C SER A 88 13.69 -24.88 0.88
N VAL A 89 12.45 -24.75 0.43
CA VAL A 89 11.55 -23.62 0.72
C VAL A 89 10.36 -24.14 1.50
N PHE A 90 9.71 -23.26 2.21
CA PHE A 90 8.48 -23.61 2.92
C PHE A 90 7.31 -22.89 2.27
N ASP A 91 6.25 -23.64 2.00
CA ASP A 91 4.95 -23.06 1.66
C ASP A 91 4.35 -22.42 2.92
N TRP A 92 3.24 -21.74 2.74
CA TRP A 92 2.48 -21.16 3.83
C TRP A 92 1.08 -21.82 3.92
N LYS A 93 0.47 -21.71 5.08
CA LYS A 93 -0.91 -22.14 5.31
C LYS A 93 -1.60 -21.17 6.25
N PHE A 94 -2.92 -21.19 6.24
CA PHE A 94 -3.71 -20.51 7.26
C PHE A 94 -3.84 -21.37 8.53
N ILE A 95 -3.84 -20.68 9.67
CA ILE A 95 -4.18 -21.21 10.97
C ILE A 95 -5.20 -20.29 11.64
N GLU A 96 -6.20 -20.85 12.32
CA GLU A 96 -7.14 -20.05 13.11
C GLU A 96 -6.36 -19.25 14.18
N ALA A 97 -6.73 -18.00 14.39
CA ALA A 97 -5.99 -17.11 15.30
C ALA A 97 -5.93 -17.66 16.75
N GLU A 98 -6.91 -18.44 17.16
CA GLU A 98 -6.96 -19.11 18.47
C GLU A 98 -6.03 -20.33 18.57
N LYS A 99 -5.58 -20.87 17.42
CA LYS A 99 -4.72 -22.07 17.32
C LYS A 99 -3.29 -21.75 16.91
N GLN A 100 -2.88 -20.48 17.01
CA GLN A 100 -1.54 -20.06 16.65
C GLN A 100 -0.45 -20.82 17.42
N ASN A 101 0.70 -21.00 16.78
CA ASN A 101 1.85 -21.71 17.32
C ASN A 101 3.14 -20.91 17.07
N ASP A 102 4.30 -21.46 17.43
CA ASP A 102 5.61 -20.81 17.30
C ASP A 102 5.96 -20.40 15.87
N GLU A 103 5.45 -21.10 14.86
CA GLU A 103 5.69 -20.84 13.44
C GLU A 103 4.59 -19.97 12.80
N THR A 104 3.69 -19.41 13.58
CA THR A 104 2.68 -18.45 13.12
C THR A 104 3.29 -17.07 13.01
N VAL A 105 3.12 -16.40 11.87
CA VAL A 105 3.48 -14.99 11.71
C VAL A 105 2.51 -14.15 12.55
N LYS A 106 3.05 -13.44 13.53
CA LYS A 106 2.26 -12.59 14.44
C LYS A 106 2.25 -11.11 14.08
N LYS A 107 3.32 -10.64 13.41
CA LYS A 107 3.51 -9.23 13.09
C LYS A 107 4.18 -9.05 11.75
N ILE A 108 3.88 -7.94 11.11
CA ILE A 108 4.57 -7.42 9.93
C ILE A 108 5.31 -6.16 10.36
N ILE A 109 6.63 -6.15 10.15
CA ILE A 109 7.49 -5.03 10.54
C ILE A 109 7.97 -4.33 9.27
N LEU A 110 7.60 -3.06 9.11
CA LEU A 110 8.07 -2.20 8.02
C LEU A 110 9.22 -1.34 8.51
N LYS A 111 10.31 -1.28 7.74
CA LYS A 111 11.49 -0.45 8.02
C LYS A 111 11.96 0.23 6.73
N PRO A 112 12.05 1.56 6.67
CA PRO A 112 12.85 2.22 5.65
C PRO A 112 14.32 1.84 5.81
N VAL A 113 15.00 1.52 4.70
CA VAL A 113 16.38 1.04 4.71
C VAL A 113 17.32 2.03 4.04
N THR A 114 18.62 1.96 4.37
CA THR A 114 19.63 2.86 3.83
C THR A 114 20.11 2.46 2.43
N GLN A 115 20.06 1.17 2.13
CA GLN A 115 20.58 0.61 0.87
C GLN A 115 19.44 0.40 -0.13
N ASN A 116 19.74 0.59 -1.40
CA ASN A 116 18.84 0.23 -2.49
C ASN A 116 19.32 -1.06 -3.15
N PRO A 117 18.74 -2.23 -2.84
CA PRO A 117 19.12 -3.49 -3.45
C PRO A 117 18.75 -3.57 -4.93
N PHE A 118 17.90 -2.67 -5.43
CA PHE A 118 17.49 -2.62 -6.85
C PHE A 118 18.41 -1.76 -7.72
N LYS A 119 19.45 -1.14 -7.16
CA LYS A 119 20.33 -0.18 -7.85
C LYS A 119 20.97 -0.72 -9.12
N GLU A 120 21.32 -2.01 -9.12
CA GLU A 120 21.97 -2.65 -10.26
C GLU A 120 20.95 -3.03 -11.35
N ASP A 121 19.73 -3.39 -10.95
CA ASP A 121 18.70 -3.87 -11.86
C ASP A 121 17.78 -2.73 -12.37
N ILE A 122 17.55 -1.70 -11.54
CA ILE A 122 16.68 -0.56 -11.83
C ILE A 122 17.43 0.73 -11.55
N SER A 123 18.06 1.30 -12.58
CA SER A 123 18.89 2.52 -12.47
C SER A 123 18.12 3.75 -12.00
N ASP A 124 16.81 3.81 -12.26
CA ASP A 124 15.90 4.92 -11.93
C ASP A 124 14.81 4.49 -10.95
N TYR A 125 15.17 3.71 -9.91
CA TYR A 125 14.21 3.36 -8.86
C TYR A 125 13.79 4.62 -8.07
N THR A 126 12.53 5.03 -8.25
CA THR A 126 11.99 6.34 -7.85
C THR A 126 11.31 6.35 -6.48
N GLN A 127 11.57 5.36 -5.65
CA GLN A 127 10.92 5.17 -4.35
C GLN A 127 11.95 5.10 -3.23
N THR A 128 11.57 5.53 -2.04
CA THR A 128 12.30 5.19 -0.82
C THR A 128 12.17 3.69 -0.56
N VAL A 129 13.28 3.00 -0.48
CA VAL A 129 13.28 1.55 -0.24
C VAL A 129 12.84 1.24 1.18
N ILE A 130 11.88 0.33 1.31
CA ILE A 130 11.41 -0.23 2.57
C ILE A 130 11.55 -1.74 2.56
N SER A 131 11.76 -2.34 3.74
CA SER A 131 11.67 -3.77 3.95
C SER A 131 10.45 -4.12 4.77
N TYR A 132 9.81 -5.26 4.45
CA TYR A 132 8.85 -5.93 5.32
C TYR A 132 9.50 -7.19 5.90
N GLU A 133 9.39 -7.35 7.20
CA GLU A 133 9.86 -8.51 7.95
C GLU A 133 8.67 -9.20 8.61
N TYR A 134 8.54 -10.51 8.38
CA TYR A 134 7.43 -11.32 8.87
C TYR A 134 7.87 -12.03 10.15
N LEU A 135 7.49 -11.46 11.30
CA LEU A 135 7.91 -11.94 12.62
C LEU A 135 6.97 -13.03 13.14
N MET A 136 7.52 -14.21 13.39
CA MET A 136 6.80 -15.35 13.97
C MET A 136 6.66 -15.22 15.50
N ASN A 137 5.80 -16.06 16.10
CA ASN A 137 5.61 -16.13 17.56
C ASN A 137 6.89 -16.47 18.32
N ASN A 138 7.78 -17.28 17.75
CA ASN A 138 9.11 -17.61 18.33
C ASN A 138 10.12 -16.46 18.19
N ASN A 139 9.71 -15.26 17.76
CA ASN A 139 10.55 -14.08 17.48
C ASN A 139 11.60 -14.26 16.37
N ARG A 140 11.44 -15.23 15.50
CA ARG A 140 12.26 -15.36 14.29
C ARG A 140 11.54 -14.73 13.11
N SER A 141 12.28 -14.13 12.19
CA SER A 141 11.73 -13.70 10.92
C SER A 141 11.59 -14.91 9.99
N SER A 142 10.42 -15.07 9.40
CA SER A 142 10.19 -16.12 8.40
C SER A 142 10.61 -15.69 7.01
N ILE A 143 10.36 -14.43 6.65
CA ILE A 143 10.63 -13.83 5.35
C ILE A 143 11.02 -12.38 5.56
N MET A 144 11.88 -11.88 4.67
CA MET A 144 12.10 -10.46 4.43
C MET A 144 11.86 -10.18 2.96
N GLU A 145 11.14 -9.14 2.68
CA GLU A 145 10.95 -8.63 1.32
C GLU A 145 11.29 -7.15 1.26
N THR A 146 11.65 -6.69 0.07
CA THR A 146 12.00 -5.30 -0.19
C THR A 146 11.09 -4.73 -1.25
N THR A 147 10.61 -3.51 -1.02
CA THR A 147 9.73 -2.77 -1.92
C THR A 147 9.89 -1.26 -1.67
N GLY A 148 8.91 -0.43 -2.00
CA GLY A 148 9.06 1.01 -1.91
C GLY A 148 7.88 1.77 -1.29
N VAL A 149 8.20 2.98 -0.86
CA VAL A 149 7.25 4.02 -0.48
C VAL A 149 7.63 5.32 -1.20
N ILE A 150 6.65 6.09 -1.61
CA ILE A 150 6.81 7.46 -2.10
C ILE A 150 6.15 8.35 -1.06
N GLU A 151 6.94 9.24 -0.46
CA GLU A 151 6.44 10.24 0.47
C GLU A 151 7.03 11.59 0.11
N ASN A 152 6.18 12.57 -0.13
CA ASN A 152 6.54 13.94 -0.37
C ASN A 152 5.36 14.88 -0.04
N GLU A 153 5.52 16.19 -0.26
CA GLU A 153 4.48 17.18 0.03
C GLU A 153 3.21 17.01 -0.82
N MET A 154 3.29 16.28 -1.94
CA MET A 154 2.19 16.08 -2.88
C MET A 154 1.40 14.82 -2.59
N ASN A 155 2.06 13.77 -2.05
CA ASN A 155 1.40 12.49 -1.80
C ASN A 155 2.20 11.55 -0.89
N VAL A 156 1.48 10.56 -0.35
CA VAL A 156 2.07 9.36 0.24
C VAL A 156 1.46 8.14 -0.44
N TRP A 157 2.30 7.33 -1.05
CA TRP A 157 1.97 6.07 -1.66
C TRP A 157 2.86 4.98 -1.06
N MET A 158 2.32 3.81 -0.79
CA MET A 158 3.06 2.72 -0.18
C MET A 158 2.71 1.40 -0.86
N HIS A 159 3.75 0.67 -1.25
CA HIS A 159 3.55 -0.70 -1.71
C HIS A 159 3.11 -1.57 -0.53
N PRO A 160 2.02 -2.36 -0.63
CA PRO A 160 1.63 -3.30 0.41
C PRO A 160 2.65 -4.44 0.56
N PRO A 161 2.63 -5.20 1.68
CA PRO A 161 3.36 -6.46 1.75
C PRO A 161 2.87 -7.41 0.65
N ARG A 162 3.79 -8.20 0.06
CA ARG A 162 3.52 -9.03 -1.12
C ARG A 162 4.15 -10.42 -1.07
N SER A 163 4.52 -10.90 0.09
CA SER A 163 5.04 -12.28 0.24
C SER A 163 3.99 -13.20 0.79
N GLN A 164 4.03 -14.46 0.39
CA GLN A 164 3.09 -15.49 0.81
C GLN A 164 1.65 -15.14 0.43
N TYR A 165 0.71 -15.24 1.37
CA TYR A 165 -0.69 -14.87 1.12
C TYR A 165 -0.86 -13.38 0.75
N PHE A 166 0.03 -12.49 1.21
CA PHE A 166 -0.07 -11.07 0.89
C PHE A 166 0.13 -10.76 -0.60
N GLU A 167 0.61 -11.71 -1.42
CA GLU A 167 0.60 -11.59 -2.89
C GLU A 167 -0.79 -11.25 -3.46
N ILE A 168 -1.87 -11.66 -2.79
CA ILE A 168 -3.24 -11.29 -3.19
C ILE A 168 -3.46 -9.77 -3.19
N LEU A 169 -2.70 -9.02 -2.38
CA LEU A 169 -2.83 -7.57 -2.26
C LEU A 169 -2.32 -6.81 -3.48
N GLU A 170 -1.55 -7.47 -4.37
CA GLU A 170 -1.20 -6.92 -5.69
C GLU A 170 -2.44 -6.62 -6.55
N LEU A 171 -3.54 -7.31 -6.30
CA LEU A 171 -4.81 -7.10 -6.99
C LEU A 171 -5.67 -6.00 -6.35
N ASN A 172 -5.29 -5.51 -5.17
CA ASN A 172 -6.02 -4.51 -4.42
C ASN A 172 -5.50 -3.09 -4.71
N PRO A 173 -6.27 -2.04 -4.38
CA PRO A 173 -5.72 -0.69 -4.35
C PRO A 173 -4.57 -0.59 -3.35
N PHE A 174 -3.48 0.05 -3.75
CA PHE A 174 -2.38 0.32 -2.83
C PHE A 174 -2.71 1.49 -1.90
N PRO A 175 -2.18 1.53 -0.67
CA PRO A 175 -2.34 2.66 0.22
C PRO A 175 -1.80 3.93 -0.43
N TYR A 176 -2.68 4.90 -0.70
CA TYR A 176 -2.33 6.10 -1.44
C TYR A 176 -3.20 7.26 -0.97
N ILE A 177 -2.58 8.41 -0.67
CA ILE A 177 -3.26 9.66 -0.36
C ILE A 177 -2.56 10.82 -1.07
N LYS A 178 -3.36 11.74 -1.65
CA LYS A 178 -2.85 12.96 -2.32
C LYS A 178 -3.17 14.21 -1.51
N ALA A 179 -2.20 15.12 -1.46
CA ALA A 179 -2.42 16.48 -0.97
C ALA A 179 -3.22 17.33 -2.00
N PRO A 180 -3.94 18.37 -1.54
CA PRO A 180 -4.21 18.69 -0.15
C PRO A 180 -5.15 17.66 0.48
N TYR A 181 -4.91 17.32 1.76
CA TYR A 181 -5.73 16.34 2.47
C TYR A 181 -7.10 16.94 2.81
N LYS A 182 -7.98 16.98 1.82
CA LYS A 182 -9.33 17.56 1.91
C LYS A 182 -10.38 16.51 1.59
N ILE A 183 -11.43 16.43 2.42
CA ILE A 183 -12.59 15.55 2.19
C ILE A 183 -13.20 15.88 0.82
N GLY A 184 -13.51 14.85 0.04
CA GLY A 184 -14.03 14.94 -1.32
C GLY A 184 -12.96 15.01 -2.41
N THR A 185 -11.67 15.07 -2.07
CA THR A 185 -10.58 14.95 -3.05
C THR A 185 -10.59 13.57 -3.68
N LYS A 186 -10.58 13.50 -5.02
CA LYS A 186 -10.62 12.26 -5.81
C LYS A 186 -9.46 12.22 -6.80
N TRP A 187 -8.95 11.02 -7.06
CA TRP A 187 -7.94 10.76 -8.08
C TRP A 187 -8.04 9.33 -8.59
N ASN A 188 -7.43 9.10 -9.73
CA ASN A 188 -7.32 7.79 -10.34
C ASN A 188 -5.85 7.41 -10.49
N TRP A 189 -5.62 6.11 -10.55
CA TRP A 189 -4.33 5.51 -10.84
C TRP A 189 -4.54 4.24 -11.65
N LYS A 190 -3.48 3.70 -12.26
CA LYS A 190 -3.53 2.46 -13.02
C LYS A 190 -2.26 1.68 -12.81
N LEU A 191 -2.38 0.36 -12.77
CA LEU A 191 -1.24 -0.55 -12.69
C LEU A 191 -1.49 -1.77 -13.61
N LYS A 192 -0.46 -2.16 -14.35
CA LYS A 192 -0.44 -3.42 -15.10
C LYS A 192 0.11 -4.52 -14.21
N ILE A 193 -0.64 -5.60 -14.07
CA ILE A 193 -0.31 -6.75 -13.21
C ILE A 193 -0.14 -7.97 -14.09
N GLY A 194 0.99 -8.68 -13.94
CA GLY A 194 1.28 -9.92 -14.63
C GLY A 194 0.52 -11.11 -14.07
N ASP A 195 0.43 -12.19 -14.84
CA ASP A 195 -0.20 -13.43 -14.41
C ASP A 195 0.67 -14.30 -13.49
N HIS A 196 1.90 -13.88 -13.21
CA HIS A 196 2.73 -14.51 -12.16
C HIS A 196 2.19 -14.29 -10.73
N TRP A 197 1.27 -13.36 -10.54
CA TRP A 197 0.52 -13.15 -9.29
C TRP A 197 -0.75 -14.01 -9.19
N ALA A 198 -1.07 -14.81 -10.25
CA ALA A 198 -2.19 -15.72 -10.22
C ALA A 198 -1.88 -16.93 -9.33
N ASP A 199 -2.83 -17.28 -8.46
CA ASP A 199 -2.71 -18.46 -7.59
C ASP A 199 -4.07 -19.11 -7.40
N LYS A 200 -4.11 -20.46 -7.45
CA LYS A 200 -5.32 -21.23 -7.23
C LYS A 200 -6.02 -20.98 -5.88
N ARG A 201 -5.28 -20.43 -4.93
CA ARG A 201 -5.78 -20.14 -3.57
C ARG A 201 -6.67 -18.91 -3.51
N TRP A 202 -6.59 -18.00 -4.52
CA TRP A 202 -7.49 -16.85 -4.64
C TRP A 202 -8.10 -16.66 -6.02
N LEU A 203 -7.33 -16.68 -7.09
CA LEU A 203 -7.83 -16.60 -8.46
C LEU A 203 -6.72 -16.89 -9.47
N GLU A 204 -7.00 -17.75 -10.44
CA GLU A 204 -6.11 -17.99 -11.58
C GLU A 204 -6.55 -17.19 -12.81
N TRP A 205 -5.60 -16.59 -13.51
CA TRP A 205 -5.81 -15.93 -14.81
C TRP A 205 -4.57 -16.07 -15.69
N LYS A 206 -4.71 -15.73 -16.97
CA LYS A 206 -3.60 -15.70 -17.94
C LYS A 206 -3.48 -14.34 -18.58
N GLY A 207 -2.23 -13.96 -18.85
CA GLY A 207 -1.86 -12.68 -19.46
C GLY A 207 -2.02 -11.51 -18.52
N GLY A 208 -1.42 -10.37 -18.89
CA GLY A 208 -1.49 -9.15 -18.10
C GLY A 208 -2.91 -8.62 -17.93
N ILE A 209 -3.18 -8.01 -16.81
CA ILE A 209 -4.39 -7.25 -16.51
C ILE A 209 -4.02 -5.79 -16.22
N GLU A 210 -4.90 -4.87 -16.56
CA GLU A 210 -4.83 -3.48 -16.12
C GLU A 210 -5.85 -3.29 -14.99
N ASN A 211 -5.38 -2.94 -13.80
CA ASN A 211 -6.21 -2.46 -12.72
C ASN A 211 -6.37 -0.94 -12.85
N VAL A 212 -7.62 -0.47 -12.82
CA VAL A 212 -7.96 0.95 -12.73
C VAL A 212 -8.43 1.22 -11.31
N TYR A 213 -7.72 2.12 -10.63
CA TYR A 213 -7.98 2.48 -9.24
C TYR A 213 -8.67 3.83 -9.17
N GLU A 214 -9.74 3.89 -8.40
CA GLU A 214 -10.47 5.10 -8.05
C GLU A 214 -10.30 5.35 -6.54
N TYR A 215 -9.86 6.55 -6.15
CA TYR A 215 -9.62 6.93 -4.76
C TYR A 215 -10.43 8.15 -4.38
N GLU A 216 -10.81 8.23 -3.10
CA GLU A 216 -11.49 9.38 -2.51
C GLU A 216 -11.09 9.56 -1.04
N ILE A 217 -10.71 10.77 -0.62
CA ILE A 217 -10.69 11.13 0.80
C ILE A 217 -12.14 11.32 1.24
N ALA A 218 -12.72 10.26 1.82
CA ALA A 218 -14.15 10.20 2.10
C ALA A 218 -14.53 10.87 3.43
N ASP A 219 -13.59 10.92 4.40
CA ASP A 219 -13.89 11.41 5.75
C ASP A 219 -12.61 11.81 6.49
N LYS A 220 -12.75 12.51 7.61
CA LYS A 220 -11.71 12.79 8.58
C LYS A 220 -12.29 12.63 9.99
N LYS A 221 -11.81 11.67 10.77
CA LYS A 221 -12.35 11.39 12.10
C LYS A 221 -11.34 10.81 13.06
N LYS A 222 -11.65 10.89 14.35
CA LYS A 222 -10.89 10.19 15.38
C LYS A 222 -11.23 8.70 15.37
N ILE A 223 -10.21 7.87 15.36
CA ILE A 223 -10.30 6.41 15.50
C ILE A 223 -9.50 5.94 16.70
N VAL A 224 -9.96 4.89 17.34
CA VAL A 224 -9.22 4.20 18.41
C VAL A 224 -8.21 3.26 17.75
N THR A 225 -6.95 3.43 18.09
CA THR A 225 -5.84 2.60 17.62
C THR A 225 -5.02 2.08 18.80
N LYS A 226 -4.08 1.19 18.55
CA LYS A 226 -3.09 0.76 19.56
C LYS A 226 -2.15 1.90 20.00
N LEU A 227 -2.04 2.93 19.16
CA LEU A 227 -1.26 4.15 19.42
C LEU A 227 -2.08 5.23 20.16
N GLY A 228 -3.32 4.92 20.56
CA GLY A 228 -4.27 5.86 21.15
C GLY A 228 -5.33 6.36 20.17
N ASN A 229 -5.98 7.45 20.53
CA ASN A 229 -7.00 8.09 19.69
C ASN A 229 -6.33 9.01 18.69
N LEU A 230 -6.35 8.64 17.41
CA LEU A 230 -5.73 9.39 16.32
C LEU A 230 -6.79 9.98 15.39
N GLU A 231 -6.60 11.22 14.98
CA GLU A 231 -7.39 11.85 13.93
C GLU A 231 -6.84 11.41 12.57
N CYS A 232 -7.64 10.68 11.79
CA CYS A 232 -7.21 10.10 10.53
C CYS A 232 -8.07 10.55 9.37
N TYR A 233 -7.43 10.74 8.22
CA TYR A 233 -8.12 10.81 6.93
C TYR A 233 -8.49 9.40 6.49
N ILE A 234 -9.74 9.22 6.07
CA ILE A 234 -10.26 7.94 5.60
C ILE A 234 -10.27 7.98 4.07
N VAL A 235 -9.41 7.21 3.47
CA VAL A 235 -9.35 7.06 2.02
C VAL A 235 -10.07 5.78 1.63
N LYS A 236 -11.07 5.89 0.77
CA LYS A 236 -11.73 4.75 0.14
C LYS A 236 -11.17 4.59 -1.25
N ALA A 237 -10.82 3.37 -1.59
CA ALA A 237 -10.29 3.03 -2.90
C ALA A 237 -10.97 1.79 -3.46
N LYS A 238 -11.11 1.76 -4.79
CA LYS A 238 -11.68 0.64 -5.53
C LYS A 238 -10.84 0.35 -6.76
N ALA A 239 -10.46 -0.90 -6.94
CA ALA A 239 -9.80 -1.39 -8.13
C ALA A 239 -10.80 -2.14 -9.01
N LYS A 240 -10.73 -1.92 -10.32
CA LYS A 240 -11.53 -2.62 -11.32
C LYS A 240 -10.61 -3.17 -12.43
N SER A 241 -10.80 -4.41 -12.76
CA SER A 241 -10.13 -5.07 -13.89
C SER A 241 -11.06 -6.10 -14.54
N ARG A 242 -10.59 -6.76 -15.60
CA ARG A 242 -11.35 -7.84 -16.24
C ARG A 242 -11.59 -9.07 -15.36
N ILE A 243 -10.80 -9.24 -14.28
CA ILE A 243 -10.91 -10.40 -13.38
C ILE A 243 -11.78 -10.11 -12.16
N GLY A 244 -12.17 -8.87 -11.93
CA GLY A 244 -13.07 -8.52 -10.82
C GLY A 244 -12.80 -7.16 -10.21
N THR A 245 -13.26 -7.01 -8.99
CA THR A 245 -13.19 -5.76 -8.22
C THR A 245 -12.69 -6.04 -6.82
N THR A 246 -11.77 -5.19 -6.35
CA THR A 246 -11.26 -5.19 -4.98
C THR A 246 -11.40 -3.81 -4.36
N GLU A 247 -11.32 -3.71 -3.04
CA GLU A 247 -11.51 -2.45 -2.33
C GLU A 247 -10.46 -2.31 -1.21
N LEU A 248 -10.16 -1.04 -0.85
CA LEU A 248 -9.33 -0.70 0.30
C LEU A 248 -9.96 0.47 1.04
N ILE A 249 -10.04 0.39 2.36
CA ILE A 249 -10.21 1.54 3.24
C ILE A 249 -8.89 1.73 3.98
N SER A 250 -8.20 2.84 3.74
CA SER A 250 -6.99 3.19 4.45
C SER A 250 -7.22 4.38 5.39
N TYR A 251 -6.61 4.30 6.58
CA TYR A 251 -6.70 5.30 7.62
C TYR A 251 -5.32 5.95 7.74
N PHE A 252 -5.22 7.19 7.27
CA PHE A 252 -3.96 7.92 7.22
C PHE A 252 -3.90 9.01 8.30
N ASN A 253 -2.82 8.99 9.06
CA ASN A 253 -2.49 10.05 10.01
C ASN A 253 -1.16 10.70 9.57
N PRO A 254 -1.06 12.07 9.51
CA PRO A 254 0.14 12.75 9.02
C PRO A 254 1.42 12.48 9.81
N ASP A 255 1.31 12.07 11.09
CA ASP A 255 2.47 11.79 11.95
C ASP A 255 2.85 10.31 11.95
N PHE A 256 1.88 9.42 11.70
CA PHE A 256 2.06 7.96 11.82
C PHE A 256 2.01 7.23 10.47
N GLY A 257 1.55 7.87 9.39
CA GLY A 257 1.34 7.23 8.11
C GLY A 257 0.02 6.44 8.05
N PHE A 258 0.02 5.32 7.36
CA PHE A 258 -1.14 4.45 7.26
C PHE A 258 -1.27 3.61 8.53
N VAL A 259 -2.17 4.02 9.43
CA VAL A 259 -2.35 3.37 10.75
C VAL A 259 -3.28 2.16 10.70
N LYS A 260 -4.14 2.07 9.69
CA LYS A 260 -4.98 0.90 9.46
C LYS A 260 -5.29 0.72 7.99
N LEU A 261 -5.30 -0.51 7.52
CA LEU A 261 -5.62 -0.91 6.16
C LEU A 261 -6.65 -2.04 6.20
N GLU A 262 -7.78 -1.86 5.53
CA GLU A 262 -8.88 -2.83 5.46
C GLU A 262 -9.12 -3.18 3.99
N TYR A 263 -8.58 -4.31 3.54
CA TYR A 263 -8.71 -4.80 2.17
C TYR A 263 -9.90 -5.73 2.04
N LYS A 264 -10.65 -5.58 0.94
CA LYS A 264 -11.59 -6.58 0.45
C LYS A 264 -11.00 -7.21 -0.81
N ASN A 265 -10.60 -8.46 -0.69
CA ASN A 265 -9.81 -9.16 -1.69
C ASN A 265 -10.67 -9.70 -2.84
N ILE A 266 -9.99 -10.16 -3.90
CA ILE A 266 -10.63 -10.66 -5.13
C ILE A 266 -11.44 -11.94 -4.89
N ASP A 267 -11.06 -12.75 -3.90
CA ASP A 267 -11.75 -13.98 -3.49
C ASP A 267 -12.91 -13.73 -2.50
N GLY A 268 -13.20 -12.47 -2.19
CA GLY A 268 -14.24 -12.06 -1.25
C GLY A 268 -13.81 -12.07 0.22
N SER A 269 -12.60 -12.50 0.52
CA SER A 269 -12.01 -12.43 1.86
C SER A 269 -11.62 -11.00 2.24
N GLN A 270 -11.22 -10.79 3.49
CA GLN A 270 -10.71 -9.51 3.98
C GLN A 270 -9.32 -9.69 4.58
N THR A 271 -8.45 -8.71 4.35
CA THR A 271 -7.15 -8.61 5.02
C THR A 271 -7.10 -7.28 5.76
N VAL A 272 -6.76 -7.33 7.04
CA VAL A 272 -6.65 -6.14 7.88
C VAL A 272 -5.24 -6.05 8.44
N LEU A 273 -4.63 -4.85 8.33
CA LEU A 273 -3.38 -4.50 8.99
C LEU A 273 -3.65 -3.32 9.93
N ASP A 274 -3.23 -3.43 11.19
CA ASP A 274 -3.35 -2.40 12.22
C ASP A 274 -1.97 -2.03 12.74
N LEU A 275 -1.58 -0.75 12.66
CA LEU A 275 -0.32 -0.25 13.23
C LEU A 275 -0.41 -0.25 14.76
N GLU A 276 0.50 -0.98 15.40
CA GLU A 276 0.54 -1.09 16.86
C GLU A 276 1.66 -0.24 17.47
N LYS A 277 2.75 -0.02 16.73
CA LYS A 277 3.93 0.67 17.24
C LYS A 277 4.67 1.39 16.11
N LYS A 278 5.16 2.61 16.41
CA LYS A 278 6.13 3.36 15.61
C LYS A 278 7.29 3.76 16.52
N GLU A 279 8.50 3.39 16.16
CA GLU A 279 9.74 3.69 16.90
C GLU A 279 10.72 4.48 16.08
#